data_7c34eee7f450e58fba059382b49a93f4
#
_entry.id   7c34eee7f450e58fba059382b49a93f4
#
_cell.length_a   1.000
_cell.length_b   1.000
_cell.length_c   1.000
_cell.angle_alpha   90.00
_cell.angle_beta   90.00
_cell.angle_gamma   90.00
#
_symmetry.space_group_name_H-M   'P 1'
#
loop_
_entity.id
_entity.type
_entity.pdbx_description
1 polymer ?
#
loop_
_entity_poly.entity_id
_entity_poly.type
_entity_poly.pdbx_seq_one_letter_code
_entity_poly.pdbx_strand_id
1 'polypeptide(L)' 'MSYGYSQRLVEANKEADANSLGVTLGRYCIERSIPVNGVSEYLGVSRATVYNWFWGSSIPSREHSERIISFMRQHKKRK' A
#
# COMPACT_ATOMS: atom_id res chain seq x y z
N MET A 1 -8.63 -8.99 -11.73
CA MET A 1 -9.27 -8.59 -10.49
C MET A 1 -8.32 -8.74 -9.32
N SER A 2 -8.33 -7.80 -8.44
CA SER A 2 -7.38 -7.81 -7.33
C SER A 2 -7.92 -8.66 -6.19
N TYR A 3 -7.21 -9.70 -5.91
CA TYR A 3 -7.61 -10.63 -4.88
C TYR A 3 -7.50 -9.96 -3.51
N GLY A 4 -8.57 -9.98 -2.74
CA GLY A 4 -8.56 -9.44 -1.40
C GLY A 4 -8.80 -7.94 -1.30
N TYR A 5 -8.95 -7.24 -2.42
CA TYR A 5 -9.21 -5.82 -2.40
C TYR A 5 -10.52 -5.52 -3.09
N SER A 6 -11.30 -4.62 -2.50
CA SER A 6 -12.58 -4.27 -3.10
C SER A 6 -12.34 -3.45 -4.36
N GLN A 7 -13.31 -3.52 -5.26
CA GLN A 7 -13.24 -2.74 -6.48
C GLN A 7 -13.21 -1.25 -6.19
N ARG A 8 -13.95 -0.83 -5.17
CA ARG A 8 -13.98 0.57 -4.80
C ARG A 8 -12.59 1.06 -4.38
N LEU A 9 -11.87 0.25 -3.62
CA LEU A 9 -10.53 0.62 -3.20
C LEU A 9 -9.59 0.67 -4.39
N VAL A 10 -9.71 -0.30 -5.28
CA VAL A 10 -8.85 -0.34 -6.46
C VAL A 10 -9.04 0.92 -7.30
N GLU A 11 -10.29 1.32 -7.49
CA GLU A 11 -10.57 2.51 -8.29
C GLU A 11 -10.09 3.77 -7.61
N ALA A 12 -10.30 3.87 -6.29
CA ALA A 12 -9.84 5.03 -5.56
C ALA A 12 -8.32 5.14 -5.63
N ASN A 13 -7.63 4.01 -5.57
CA ASN A 13 -6.18 4.01 -5.66
C ASN A 13 -5.72 4.48 -7.04
N LYS A 14 -6.41 4.06 -8.09
CA LYS A 14 -6.02 4.47 -9.43
C LYS A 14 -6.14 5.96 -9.63
N GLU A 15 -7.13 6.58 -9.01
CA GLU A 15 -7.37 7.99 -9.18
C GLU A 15 -6.56 8.85 -8.24
N ALA A 16 -5.90 8.26 -7.27
CA ALA A 16 -5.14 9.01 -6.29
C ALA A 16 -3.81 9.48 -6.88
N ASP A 17 -3.21 10.44 -6.18
CA ASP A 17 -1.96 11.06 -6.63
C ASP A 17 -0.82 10.04 -6.57
N ALA A 18 -0.30 9.68 -7.72
CA ALA A 18 0.75 8.69 -7.84
C ALA A 18 2.08 9.16 -7.23
N ASN A 19 2.20 10.44 -6.91
CA ASN A 19 3.41 10.93 -6.28
C ASN A 19 3.48 10.56 -4.81
N SER A 20 2.37 10.15 -4.23
CA SER A 20 2.37 9.73 -2.84
C SER A 20 2.92 8.31 -2.72
N LEU A 21 3.84 8.12 -1.79
CA LEU A 21 4.41 6.80 -1.59
C LEU A 21 3.35 5.80 -1.12
N GLY A 22 2.40 6.27 -0.32
CA GLY A 22 1.32 5.39 0.12
C GLY A 22 0.47 4.89 -1.03
N VAL A 23 0.20 5.76 -2.00
CA VAL A 23 -0.56 5.37 -3.18
C VAL A 23 0.25 4.38 -4.02
N THR A 24 1.54 4.62 -4.15
CA THR A 24 2.42 3.71 -4.87
C THR A 24 2.44 2.34 -4.21
N LEU A 25 2.51 2.32 -2.89
CA LEU A 25 2.44 1.07 -2.15
C LEU A 25 1.13 0.34 -2.44
N GLY A 26 0.03 1.09 -2.49
CA GLY A 26 -1.26 0.50 -2.78
C GLY A 26 -1.29 -0.19 -4.13
N ARG A 27 -0.77 0.48 -5.15
CA ARG A 27 -0.73 -0.11 -6.49
C ARG A 27 0.13 -1.36 -6.51
N TYR A 28 1.26 -1.28 -5.83
CA TYR A 28 2.16 -2.42 -5.74
C TYR A 28 1.46 -3.63 -5.12
N CYS A 29 0.75 -3.41 -4.02
CA CYS A 29 0.09 -4.51 -3.32
C CYS A 29 -1.10 -5.04 -4.10
N ILE A 30 -1.86 -4.15 -4.74
CA ILE A 30 -3.02 -4.57 -5.52
C ILE A 30 -2.57 -5.42 -6.71
N GLU A 31 -1.53 -4.97 -7.39
CA GLU A 31 -1.05 -5.70 -8.56
C GLU A 31 -0.51 -7.05 -8.22
N ARG A 32 0.06 -7.20 -7.03
CA ARG A 32 0.69 -8.44 -6.63
C ARG A 32 -0.16 -9.26 -5.69
N SER A 33 -1.38 -8.79 -5.42
CA SER A 33 -2.31 -9.47 -4.52
C SER A 33 -1.71 -9.69 -3.13
N ILE A 34 -0.97 -8.72 -2.64
CA ILE A 34 -0.41 -8.77 -1.30
C ILE A 34 -1.49 -8.30 -0.34
N PRO A 35 -1.90 -9.12 0.64
CA PRO A 35 -2.99 -8.75 1.52
C PRO A 35 -2.62 -7.60 2.46
N VAL A 36 -3.62 -6.78 2.80
CA VAL A 36 -3.39 -5.63 3.66
C VAL A 36 -2.92 -6.05 5.04
N ASN A 37 -3.32 -7.24 5.49
CA ASN A 37 -2.87 -7.74 6.80
C ASN A 37 -1.36 -7.83 6.86
N GLY A 38 -0.75 -8.35 5.82
CA GLY A 38 0.70 -8.47 5.79
C GLY A 38 1.38 -7.12 5.82
N VAL A 39 0.80 -6.15 5.11
CA VAL A 39 1.35 -4.81 5.09
C VAL A 39 1.25 -4.15 6.47
N SER A 40 0.07 -4.24 7.07
CA SER A 40 -0.14 -3.60 8.37
C SER A 40 0.76 -4.20 9.44
N GLU A 41 0.95 -5.51 9.41
CA GLU A 41 1.82 -6.16 10.38
C GLU A 41 3.28 -5.76 10.18
N TYR A 42 3.71 -5.73 8.94
CA TYR A 42 5.09 -5.36 8.67
C TYR A 42 5.38 -3.94 9.12
N LEU A 43 4.45 -3.04 8.87
CA LEU A 43 4.65 -1.63 9.16
C LEU A 43 4.25 -1.24 10.58
N GLY A 44 3.58 -2.13 11.29
CA GLY A 44 3.20 -1.86 12.67
C GLY A 44 2.08 -0.84 12.80
N VAL A 45 1.17 -0.80 11.84
CA VAL A 45 0.05 0.14 11.85
C VAL A 45 -1.24 -0.60 11.61
N SER A 46 -2.35 0.08 11.84
CA SER A 46 -3.65 -0.54 11.64
C SER A 46 -3.96 -0.65 10.15
N ARG A 47 -4.90 -1.54 9.83
CA ARG A 47 -5.33 -1.68 8.45
C ARG A 47 -5.98 -0.41 7.94
N ALA A 48 -6.70 0.28 8.81
CA ALA A 48 -7.33 1.53 8.41
C ALA A 48 -6.29 2.55 7.95
N THR A 49 -5.17 2.61 8.65
CA THR A 49 -4.08 3.51 8.28
C THR A 49 -3.53 3.15 6.89
N VAL A 50 -3.36 1.85 6.65
CA VAL A 50 -2.85 1.40 5.36
C VAL A 50 -3.82 1.77 4.25
N TYR A 51 -5.10 1.57 4.44
CA TYR A 51 -6.09 1.94 3.44
C TYR A 51 -6.06 3.44 3.15
N ASN A 52 -5.92 4.26 4.20
CA ASN A 52 -5.85 5.71 4.00
C ASN A 52 -4.65 6.10 3.15
N TRP A 53 -3.55 5.39 3.30
CA TRP A 53 -2.39 5.63 2.46
C TRP A 53 -2.66 5.19 1.01
N PHE A 54 -3.32 4.04 0.85
CA PHE A 54 -3.55 3.48 -0.48
C PHE A 54 -4.37 4.42 -1.36
N TRP A 55 -5.36 5.09 -0.79
CA TRP A 55 -6.19 5.97 -1.60
C TRP A 55 -5.84 7.45 -1.41
N GLY A 56 -4.75 7.74 -0.70
CA GLY A 56 -4.25 9.10 -0.66
C GLY A 56 -4.88 10.02 0.37
N SER A 57 -5.70 9.50 1.30
CA SER A 57 -6.29 10.32 2.34
C SER A 57 -5.26 10.84 3.30
N SER A 58 -4.22 10.09 3.54
CA SER A 58 -3.15 10.55 4.41
C SER A 58 -1.82 10.11 3.82
N ILE A 59 -0.76 10.72 4.32
CA ILE A 59 0.58 10.50 3.80
C ILE A 59 1.42 9.85 4.89
N PRO A 60 2.15 8.78 4.57
CA PRO A 60 3.01 8.14 5.58
C PRO A 60 4.05 9.10 6.10
N SER A 61 4.38 8.96 7.38
CA SER A 61 5.45 9.74 7.96
C SER A 61 6.78 9.28 7.36
N ARG A 62 7.83 10.03 7.66
CA ARG A 62 9.13 9.69 7.15
C ARG A 62 9.56 8.30 7.59
N GLU A 63 9.33 7.98 8.84
CA GLU A 63 9.70 6.69 9.38
C GLU A 63 8.95 5.56 8.68
N HIS A 64 7.65 5.74 8.49
CA HIS A 64 6.87 4.74 7.80
C HIS A 64 7.25 4.66 6.33
N SER A 65 7.61 5.79 5.74
CA SER A 65 8.02 5.79 4.34
C SER A 65 9.25 4.93 4.12
N GLU A 66 10.20 4.98 5.05
CA GLU A 66 11.39 4.16 4.92
C GLU A 66 11.05 2.68 5.01
N ARG A 67 10.12 2.34 5.89
CA ARG A 67 9.70 0.96 6.01
C ARG A 67 8.93 0.49 4.78
N ILE A 68 8.15 1.38 4.19
CA ILE A 68 7.42 1.06 2.97
C ILE A 68 8.39 0.73 1.85
N ILE A 69 9.43 1.53 1.71
CA ILE A 69 10.43 1.29 0.67
C ILE A 69 11.11 -0.05 0.90
N SER A 70 11.44 -0.34 2.14
CA SER A 70 12.06 -1.61 2.50
C SER A 70 11.14 -2.78 2.17
N PHE A 71 9.87 -2.64 2.48
CA PHE A 71 8.88 -3.67 2.19
C PHE A 71 8.81 -3.97 0.70
N MET A 72 8.74 -2.93 -0.10
CA MET A 72 8.64 -3.12 -1.55
C MET A 72 9.91 -3.72 -2.13
N ARG A 73 11.05 -3.36 -1.58
CA ARG A 73 12.31 -3.95 -2.02
C ARG A 73 12.36 -5.44 -1.78
N GLN A 74 11.88 -5.86 -0.61
CA GLN A 74 11.92 -7.28 -0.29
C GLN A 74 11.05 -8.09 -1.22
N HIS A 75 9.86 -7.59 -1.53
CA HIS A 75 8.98 -8.32 -2.41
C HIS A 75 9.47 -8.30 -3.84
N LYS A 76 10.11 -7.21 -4.22
CA LYS A 76 10.62 -7.11 -5.57
C LYS A 76 11.71 -8.11 -5.84
N LYS A 77 12.51 -8.40 -4.84
CA LYS A 77 13.58 -9.36 -5.02
C LYS A 77 13.12 -10.78 -5.23
N ARG A 78 11.95 -11.07 -4.80
CA ARG A 78 11.49 -12.43 -4.93
C ARG A 78 11.32 -12.82 -6.31
N LYS A 79 11.07 -12.34 -7.12
CA LYS A 79 10.93 -12.78 -8.43
C LYS A 79 10.34 -14.05 -8.61
#